data_be04dce0a10d921f4ff73df0d42ee1d2
#
_entry.id   be04dce0a10d921f4ff73df0d42ee1d2
#
_cell.length_a   1.000
_cell.length_b   1.000
_cell.length_c   1.000
_cell.angle_alpha   90.00
_cell.angle_beta   90.00
_cell.angle_gamma   90.00
#
_symmetry.space_group_name_H-M   'P 1'
#
loop_
_entity.id
_entity.type
_entity.pdbx_description
1 polymer ?
#
loop_
_entity_poly.entity_id
_entity_poly.type
_entity_poly.pdbx_seq_one_letter_code
_entity_poly.pdbx_strand_id
1 'polypeptide(L)'
;MMAEVLRWQSGMIERIAHTTPRVTNLWLRVALSPHIAGQHMDVRLTAPDGYQAQRSYSIASAPGAPLIELAVEALEDGEVSSYLCEIAQVGDTVELRGPIGGHFIWSPDESGHASGAVLLVGGGSGVVPLMSIVRSRAARSGAVRAASPMLLLYSARSWEELIYRDELIAFEANDPTFMLRFTTTRGAKHRDVDFDQRLTEMLLRTALAHWGQTAQLVYTCGSNAFVETITSALVHQSIPAERIRAERYGGTS
;
A
#
# COMPACT_ATOMS: atom_id res chain seq x y z
N MET A 1 -15.17 -14.29 20.93
CA MET A 1 -14.37 -13.05 21.10
C MET A 1 -15.33 -11.88 20.91
N MET A 2 -15.48 -11.01 21.91
CA MET A 2 -16.23 -9.74 21.74
C MET A 2 -15.43 -8.89 20.75
N ALA A 3 -16.11 -8.38 19.72
CA ALA A 3 -15.49 -7.43 18.80
C ALA A 3 -15.00 -6.22 19.62
N GLU A 4 -13.71 -5.94 19.57
CA GLU A 4 -13.14 -4.77 20.22
C GLU A 4 -13.78 -3.53 19.60
N VAL A 5 -14.43 -2.72 20.40
CA VAL A 5 -15.07 -1.51 19.92
C VAL A 5 -13.99 -0.51 19.56
N LEU A 6 -13.76 -0.32 18.27
CA LEU A 6 -12.79 0.64 17.76
C LEU A 6 -13.18 2.06 18.22
N ARG A 7 -12.30 2.67 19.01
CA ARG A 7 -12.49 4.02 19.54
C ARG A 7 -11.57 5.00 18.83
N TRP A 8 -12.02 6.25 18.74
CA TRP A 8 -11.19 7.36 18.33
C TRP A 8 -10.12 7.62 19.40
N GLN A 9 -8.88 7.80 18.96
CA GLN A 9 -7.72 8.05 19.81
C GLN A 9 -6.94 9.21 19.22
N SER A 10 -6.26 9.99 20.06
CA SER A 10 -5.36 11.05 19.61
C SER A 10 -4.04 10.45 19.18
N GLY A 11 -3.59 10.76 17.97
CA GLY A 11 -2.26 10.43 17.47
C GLY A 11 -1.45 11.70 17.23
N MET A 12 -0.22 11.76 17.73
CA MET A 12 0.69 12.89 17.55
C MET A 12 1.55 12.66 16.31
N ILE A 13 1.66 13.69 15.48
CA ILE A 13 2.54 13.70 14.31
C ILE A 13 3.98 13.89 14.79
N GLU A 14 4.81 12.86 14.62
CA GLU A 14 6.23 12.88 15.02
C GLU A 14 7.16 13.30 13.87
N ARG A 15 6.75 13.00 12.65
CA ARG A 15 7.53 13.33 11.44
C ARG A 15 6.61 13.53 10.24
N ILE A 16 7.02 14.46 9.38
CA ILE A 16 6.39 14.72 8.07
C ILE A 16 7.49 14.70 7.01
N ALA A 17 7.20 14.10 5.85
CA ALA A 17 8.07 14.18 4.69
C ALA A 17 7.27 14.21 3.40
N HIS A 18 7.56 15.15 2.52
CA HIS A 18 7.01 15.14 1.14
C HIS A 18 7.84 14.16 0.30
N THR A 19 7.25 13.03 -0.06
CA THR A 19 7.95 11.93 -0.74
C THR A 19 7.78 11.96 -2.25
N THR A 20 6.71 12.60 -2.74
CA THR A 20 6.50 12.94 -4.14
C THR A 20 5.86 14.33 -4.24
N PRO A 21 5.72 14.93 -5.43
CA PRO A 21 5.04 16.22 -5.58
C PRO A 21 3.60 16.26 -5.05
N ARG A 22 2.97 15.11 -4.86
CA ARG A 22 1.57 14.97 -4.46
C ARG A 22 1.36 14.16 -3.18
N VAL A 23 2.40 13.56 -2.62
CA VAL A 23 2.26 12.66 -1.48
C VAL A 23 3.12 13.10 -0.32
N THR A 24 2.48 13.23 0.83
CA THR A 24 3.10 13.52 2.13
C THR A 24 2.99 12.28 3.01
N ASN A 25 4.12 11.83 3.54
CA ASN A 25 4.17 10.78 4.55
C ASN A 25 4.15 11.39 5.95
N LEU A 26 3.32 10.83 6.81
CA LEU A 26 3.13 11.23 8.21
C LEU A 26 3.45 10.03 9.10
N TRP A 27 4.31 10.21 10.09
CA TRP A 27 4.58 9.21 11.12
C TRP A 27 3.94 9.64 12.43
N LEU A 28 3.05 8.82 12.93
CA LEU A 28 2.17 9.11 14.05
C LEU A 28 2.48 8.21 15.24
N ARG A 29 2.62 8.82 16.40
CA ARG A 29 2.64 8.11 17.68
C ARG A 29 1.21 7.99 18.20
N VAL A 30 0.75 6.76 18.34
CA VAL A 30 -0.59 6.45 18.83
C VAL A 30 -0.55 5.14 19.62
N ALA A 31 -1.32 5.05 20.70
CA ALA A 31 -1.46 3.84 21.49
C ALA A 31 -2.53 2.93 20.88
N LEU A 32 -2.13 2.07 19.96
CA LEU A 32 -3.03 1.14 19.26
C LEU A 32 -2.66 -0.31 19.53
N SER A 33 -3.64 -1.19 19.36
CA SER A 33 -3.38 -2.62 19.17
C SER A 33 -2.48 -2.81 17.93
N PRO A 34 -1.59 -3.82 17.93
CA PRO A 34 -0.76 -4.11 16.76
C PRO A 34 -1.62 -4.30 15.51
N HIS A 35 -1.24 -3.62 14.43
CA HIS A 35 -1.90 -3.81 13.13
C HIS A 35 -1.33 -5.03 12.39
N ILE A 36 -2.08 -5.49 11.39
CA ILE A 36 -1.64 -6.49 10.42
C ILE A 36 -1.36 -5.76 9.08
N ALA A 37 -0.33 -6.20 8.36
CA ALA A 37 0.01 -5.58 7.08
C ALA A 37 -1.18 -5.59 6.11
N GLY A 38 -1.46 -4.45 5.49
CA GLY A 38 -2.60 -4.23 4.59
C GLY A 38 -3.82 -3.59 5.26
N GLN A 39 -3.81 -3.37 6.57
CA GLN A 39 -4.87 -2.61 7.26
C GLN A 39 -4.75 -1.10 7.06
N HIS A 40 -5.81 -0.37 7.39
CA HIS A 40 -5.90 1.09 7.30
C HIS A 40 -6.34 1.72 8.64
N MET A 41 -6.23 3.04 8.72
CA MET A 41 -6.74 3.90 9.79
C MET A 41 -7.75 4.87 9.21
N ASP A 42 -8.82 5.13 9.96
CA ASP A 42 -9.60 6.35 9.75
C ASP A 42 -8.92 7.52 10.46
N VAL A 43 -8.79 8.63 9.74
CA VAL A 43 -8.34 9.91 10.26
C VAL A 43 -9.51 10.87 10.26
N ARG A 44 -9.74 11.57 11.38
CA ARG A 44 -10.77 12.58 11.53
C ARG A 44 -10.16 13.91 11.94
N LEU A 45 -10.62 14.96 11.31
CA LEU A 45 -10.35 16.35 11.69
C LEU A 45 -11.66 16.97 12.20
N THR A 46 -11.55 17.76 13.25
CA THR A 46 -12.67 18.49 13.83
C THR A 46 -12.37 19.99 13.77
N ALA A 47 -13.19 20.74 13.06
CA ALA A 47 -13.09 22.19 12.96
C ALA A 47 -13.59 22.88 14.27
N PRO A 48 -13.22 24.15 14.54
CA PRO A 48 -13.64 24.86 15.74
C PRO A 48 -15.14 25.00 15.94
N ASP A 49 -15.92 24.96 14.85
CA ASP A 49 -17.40 24.99 14.87
C ASP A 49 -18.04 23.61 15.11
N GLY A 50 -17.22 22.56 15.26
CA GLY A 50 -17.65 21.19 15.47
C GLY A 50 -17.88 20.38 14.18
N TYR A 51 -17.69 20.95 13.00
CA TYR A 51 -17.72 20.20 11.75
C TYR A 51 -16.63 19.12 11.73
N GLN A 52 -16.96 17.95 11.21
CA GLN A 52 -16.03 16.82 11.16
C GLN A 52 -15.88 16.28 9.74
N ALA A 53 -14.65 16.15 9.29
CA ALA A 53 -14.29 15.45 8.07
C ALA A 53 -13.44 14.23 8.40
N GLN A 54 -13.74 13.09 7.78
CA GLN A 54 -12.94 11.87 7.99
C GLN A 54 -12.60 11.20 6.67
N ARG A 55 -11.42 10.54 6.62
CA ARG A 55 -10.95 9.72 5.50
C ARG A 55 -10.16 8.54 6.01
N SER A 56 -10.20 7.46 5.24
CA SER A 56 -9.42 6.24 5.51
C SER A 56 -8.08 6.30 4.78
N TYR A 57 -7.01 5.97 5.48
CA TYR A 57 -5.65 5.90 4.92
C TYR A 57 -5.01 4.57 5.27
N SER A 58 -4.47 3.89 4.26
CA SER A 58 -3.74 2.64 4.45
C SER A 58 -2.48 2.85 5.29
N ILE A 59 -2.19 1.90 6.16
CA ILE A 59 -0.96 1.88 6.94
C ILE A 59 0.18 1.42 6.05
N ALA A 60 1.26 2.22 5.98
CA ALA A 60 2.47 1.88 5.22
C ALA A 60 3.55 1.21 6.06
N SER A 61 3.59 1.49 7.37
CA SER A 61 4.57 0.89 8.29
C SER A 61 4.38 -0.62 8.41
N ALA A 62 5.46 -1.33 8.70
CA ALA A 62 5.38 -2.75 9.07
C ALA A 62 4.67 -2.92 10.43
N PRO A 63 3.96 -4.04 10.65
CA PRO A 63 3.49 -4.41 11.98
C PRO A 63 4.62 -4.42 13.01
N GLY A 64 4.36 -3.84 14.18
CA GLY A 64 5.35 -3.71 15.25
C GLY A 64 6.31 -2.52 15.11
N ALA A 65 6.18 -1.70 14.07
CA ALA A 65 6.91 -0.44 13.98
C ALA A 65 6.52 0.51 15.12
N PRO A 66 7.46 1.34 15.64
CA PRO A 66 7.19 2.23 16.77
C PRO A 66 6.23 3.38 16.43
N LEU A 67 6.08 3.71 15.16
CA LEU A 67 5.18 4.73 14.64
C LEU A 67 4.32 4.15 13.52
N ILE A 68 3.08 4.59 13.43
CA ILE A 68 2.22 4.35 12.29
C ILE A 68 2.60 5.33 11.18
N GLU A 69 2.91 4.82 10.00
CA GLU A 69 3.15 5.61 8.81
C GLU A 69 1.92 5.60 7.91
N LEU A 70 1.43 6.79 7.58
CA LEU A 70 0.39 7.01 6.57
C LEU A 70 0.99 7.80 5.41
N ALA A 71 0.69 7.42 4.18
CA ALA A 71 1.02 8.21 3.00
C ALA A 71 -0.27 8.82 2.44
N VAL A 72 -0.31 10.13 2.42
CA VAL A 72 -1.48 10.93 2.05
C VAL A 72 -1.25 11.57 0.70
N GLU A 73 -2.06 11.22 -0.29
CA GLU A 73 -2.07 11.91 -1.58
C GLU A 73 -2.96 13.15 -1.49
N ALA A 74 -2.41 14.32 -1.82
CA ALA A 74 -3.16 15.58 -1.89
C ALA A 74 -4.22 15.50 -3.01
N LEU A 75 -5.48 15.69 -2.65
CA LEU A 75 -6.61 15.76 -3.57
C LEU A 75 -7.07 17.22 -3.68
N GLU A 76 -7.42 17.66 -4.89
CA GLU A 76 -7.72 19.06 -5.22
C GLU A 76 -8.82 19.67 -4.33
N ASP A 77 -9.87 18.90 -3.98
CA ASP A 77 -10.96 19.35 -3.09
C ASP A 77 -11.00 18.51 -1.79
N GLY A 78 -9.89 17.94 -1.39
CA GLY A 78 -9.84 17.02 -0.26
C GLY A 78 -9.60 17.71 1.07
N GLU A 79 -10.64 17.96 1.88
CA GLU A 79 -10.54 18.64 3.19
C GLU A 79 -9.47 18.02 4.10
N VAL A 80 -9.50 16.69 4.29
CA VAL A 80 -8.55 16.00 5.17
C VAL A 80 -7.16 15.91 4.54
N SER A 81 -7.08 15.57 3.25
CA SER A 81 -5.79 15.43 2.56
C SER A 81 -5.06 16.76 2.44
N SER A 82 -5.76 17.87 2.11
CA SER A 82 -5.15 19.20 2.03
C SER A 82 -4.62 19.65 3.39
N TYR A 83 -5.40 19.45 4.47
CA TYR A 83 -4.91 19.76 5.82
C TYR A 83 -3.63 18.98 6.15
N LEU A 84 -3.63 17.66 5.94
CA LEU A 84 -2.50 16.79 6.28
C LEU A 84 -1.25 17.05 5.42
N CYS A 85 -1.42 17.49 4.17
CA CYS A 85 -0.31 17.74 3.25
C CYS A 85 0.26 19.16 3.35
N GLU A 86 -0.57 20.18 3.70
CA GLU A 86 -0.20 21.59 3.54
C GLU A 86 -0.18 22.35 4.86
N ILE A 87 -0.95 21.93 5.87
CA ILE A 87 -1.15 22.69 7.11
C ILE A 87 -0.54 22.01 8.32
N ALA A 88 -0.72 20.67 8.42
CA ALA A 88 -0.28 19.91 9.59
C ALA A 88 1.22 20.03 9.84
N GLN A 89 1.61 20.09 11.10
CA GLN A 89 2.98 20.25 11.55
C GLN A 89 3.38 19.12 12.53
N VAL A 90 4.67 18.92 12.68
CA VAL A 90 5.20 18.04 13.72
C VAL A 90 4.81 18.59 15.10
N GLY A 91 4.25 17.70 15.94
CA GLY A 91 3.68 18.03 17.24
C GLY A 91 2.16 18.17 17.22
N ASP A 92 1.53 18.36 16.06
CA ASP A 92 0.08 18.37 15.97
C ASP A 92 -0.53 17.02 16.31
N THR A 93 -1.78 17.03 16.72
CA THR A 93 -2.54 15.82 17.01
C THR A 93 -3.74 15.69 16.08
N VAL A 94 -3.98 14.46 15.62
CA VAL A 94 -5.16 14.09 14.82
C VAL A 94 -5.90 12.94 15.49
N GLU A 95 -7.19 12.84 15.25
CA GLU A 95 -7.97 11.71 15.74
C GLU A 95 -7.85 10.52 14.79
N LEU A 96 -7.51 9.37 15.34
CA LEU A 96 -7.31 8.11 14.62
C LEU A 96 -8.24 7.04 15.15
N ARG A 97 -8.75 6.20 14.26
CA ARG A 97 -9.51 5.01 14.60
C ARG A 97 -9.02 3.83 13.77
N GLY A 98 -8.69 2.74 14.43
CA GLY A 98 -8.17 1.55 13.78
C GLY A 98 -7.28 0.73 14.72
N PRO A 99 -6.53 -0.26 14.18
CA PRO A 99 -6.46 -0.63 12.76
C PRO A 99 -7.77 -1.28 12.26
N ILE A 100 -8.13 -1.03 11.00
CA ILE A 100 -9.35 -1.51 10.35
C ILE A 100 -8.98 -2.36 9.13
N GLY A 101 -9.83 -3.35 8.82
CA GLY A 101 -9.69 -4.22 7.66
C GLY A 101 -9.32 -5.66 8.03
N GLY A 102 -9.81 -6.63 7.25
CA GLY A 102 -9.60 -8.04 7.47
C GLY A 102 -9.49 -8.85 6.17
N HIS A 103 -9.94 -8.29 5.04
CA HIS A 103 -9.88 -8.98 3.75
C HIS A 103 -8.54 -8.76 3.04
N PHE A 104 -7.99 -7.54 3.12
CA PHE A 104 -6.76 -7.13 2.44
C PHE A 104 -5.53 -7.26 3.34
N ILE A 105 -5.46 -8.28 4.19
CA ILE A 105 -4.36 -8.47 5.15
C ILE A 105 -3.42 -9.57 4.70
N TRP A 106 -2.14 -9.40 5.05
CA TRP A 106 -1.09 -10.39 4.87
C TRP A 106 -0.39 -10.70 6.21
N SER A 107 -0.51 -11.94 6.66
CA SER A 107 0.20 -12.45 7.83
C SER A 107 0.62 -13.88 7.57
N PRO A 108 1.91 -14.15 7.43
CA PRO A 108 2.40 -15.50 7.16
C PRO A 108 2.16 -16.49 8.30
N ASP A 109 1.92 -16.01 9.52
CA ASP A 109 1.81 -16.88 10.71
C ASP A 109 0.36 -17.24 11.05
N GLU A 110 -0.62 -16.43 10.64
CA GLU A 110 -2.02 -16.55 11.07
C GLU A 110 -2.97 -17.06 9.95
N SER A 111 -2.61 -16.88 8.70
CA SER A 111 -3.56 -17.10 7.60
C SER A 111 -3.54 -18.52 7.00
N GLY A 112 -2.66 -19.41 7.46
CA GLY A 112 -2.46 -20.72 6.82
C GLY A 112 -1.95 -20.64 5.36
N HIS A 113 -1.80 -19.43 4.83
CA HIS A 113 -1.32 -19.12 3.49
C HIS A 113 0.14 -18.61 3.50
N ALA A 114 0.86 -18.95 4.54
CA ALA A 114 2.20 -18.46 4.85
C ALA A 114 3.28 -18.90 3.87
N SER A 115 3.04 -19.95 3.13
CA SER A 115 3.98 -20.46 2.13
C SER A 115 3.38 -20.34 0.74
N GLY A 116 4.06 -19.63 -0.13
CA GLY A 116 3.69 -19.50 -1.52
C GLY A 116 3.96 -18.13 -2.10
N ALA A 117 4.02 -18.09 -3.41
CA ALA A 117 4.34 -16.90 -4.17
C ALA A 117 3.24 -15.83 -4.05
N VAL A 118 3.63 -14.58 -3.78
CA VAL A 118 2.74 -13.43 -3.58
C VAL A 118 2.92 -12.42 -4.70
N LEU A 119 1.84 -12.09 -5.38
CA LEU A 119 1.80 -11.02 -6.39
C LEU A 119 1.16 -9.77 -5.77
N LEU A 120 1.86 -8.66 -5.86
CA LEU A 120 1.39 -7.33 -5.47
C LEU A 120 1.24 -6.47 -6.73
N VAL A 121 0.09 -5.81 -6.91
CA VAL A 121 -0.15 -4.94 -8.05
C VAL A 121 -0.71 -3.61 -7.54
N GLY A 122 0.09 -2.55 -7.59
CA GLY A 122 -0.25 -1.23 -7.08
C GLY A 122 -0.36 -0.18 -8.18
N GLY A 123 -1.36 0.70 -8.08
CA GLY A 123 -1.52 1.88 -8.94
C GLY A 123 -1.53 3.17 -8.12
N GLY A 124 -0.59 4.10 -8.38
CA GLY A 124 -0.49 5.35 -7.62
C GLY A 124 -0.33 5.11 -6.11
N SER A 125 -1.12 5.80 -5.29
CA SER A 125 -1.13 5.63 -3.84
C SER A 125 -1.62 4.25 -3.36
N GLY A 126 -2.15 3.39 -4.26
CA GLY A 126 -2.43 1.99 -3.95
C GLY A 126 -1.20 1.14 -3.61
N VAL A 127 0.00 1.65 -3.81
CA VAL A 127 1.23 1.01 -3.31
C VAL A 127 1.31 1.03 -1.78
N VAL A 128 0.63 1.94 -1.10
CA VAL A 128 0.76 2.18 0.36
C VAL A 128 0.45 0.93 1.20
N PRO A 129 -0.71 0.27 1.07
CA PRO A 129 -0.97 -0.97 1.82
C PRO A 129 -0.04 -2.11 1.39
N LEU A 130 0.40 -2.13 0.12
CA LEU A 130 1.35 -3.11 -0.38
C LEU A 130 2.74 -2.90 0.24
N MET A 131 3.13 -1.66 0.52
CA MET A 131 4.39 -1.34 1.19
C MET A 131 4.44 -1.91 2.61
N SER A 132 3.33 -1.87 3.35
CA SER A 132 3.22 -2.55 4.64
C SER A 132 3.47 -4.06 4.51
N ILE A 133 2.95 -4.69 3.46
CA ILE A 133 3.19 -6.12 3.16
C ILE A 133 4.66 -6.39 2.84
N VAL A 134 5.27 -5.58 1.95
CA VAL A 134 6.69 -5.70 1.58
C VAL A 134 7.58 -5.55 2.82
N ARG A 135 7.38 -4.52 3.62
CA ARG A 135 8.13 -4.26 4.85
C ARG A 135 7.94 -5.37 5.89
N SER A 136 6.70 -5.86 6.04
CA SER A 136 6.40 -6.99 6.94
C SER A 136 7.15 -8.25 6.53
N ARG A 137 7.21 -8.55 5.22
CA ARG A 137 7.97 -9.67 4.69
C ARG A 137 9.48 -9.47 4.85
N ALA A 138 9.99 -8.28 4.57
CA ALA A 138 11.42 -7.96 4.68
C ALA A 138 11.95 -8.12 6.12
N ALA A 139 11.09 -7.87 7.12
CA ALA A 139 11.42 -8.08 8.54
C ALA A 139 11.50 -9.54 8.97
N ARG A 140 11.11 -10.50 8.10
CA ARG A 140 11.13 -11.93 8.41
C ARG A 140 12.49 -12.56 8.12
N SER A 141 12.70 -13.77 8.66
CA SER A 141 13.90 -14.57 8.38
C SER A 141 14.04 -14.91 6.89
N GLY A 142 15.26 -15.20 6.45
CA GLY A 142 15.52 -15.60 5.06
C GLY A 142 14.71 -16.82 4.63
N ALA A 143 14.47 -17.77 5.53
CA ALA A 143 13.64 -18.95 5.25
C ALA A 143 12.18 -18.58 4.94
N VAL A 144 11.58 -17.67 5.70
CA VAL A 144 10.20 -17.17 5.45
C VAL A 144 10.15 -16.40 4.14
N ARG A 145 11.15 -15.55 3.86
CA ARG A 145 11.22 -14.83 2.58
C ARG A 145 11.33 -15.77 1.39
N ALA A 146 12.16 -16.79 1.48
CA ALA A 146 12.31 -17.82 0.44
C ALA A 146 11.03 -18.64 0.21
N ALA A 147 10.29 -18.93 1.27
CA ALA A 147 9.01 -19.64 1.21
C ALA A 147 7.87 -18.77 0.62
N SER A 148 8.06 -17.44 0.55
CA SER A 148 7.08 -16.50 0.05
C SER A 148 7.74 -15.55 -0.97
N PRO A 149 8.21 -16.06 -2.13
CA PRO A 149 8.74 -15.19 -3.18
C PRO A 149 7.68 -14.17 -3.61
N MET A 150 8.11 -12.93 -3.86
CA MET A 150 7.19 -11.82 -4.07
C MET A 150 7.53 -11.05 -5.33
N LEU A 151 6.50 -10.73 -6.13
CA LEU A 151 6.59 -9.80 -7.24
C LEU A 151 5.73 -8.57 -6.93
N LEU A 152 6.31 -7.38 -7.02
CA LEU A 152 5.57 -6.12 -7.02
C LEU A 152 5.57 -5.50 -8.42
N LEU A 153 4.38 -5.34 -8.99
CA LEU A 153 4.11 -4.52 -10.17
C LEU A 153 3.55 -3.19 -9.70
N TYR A 154 4.27 -2.10 -9.91
CA TYR A 154 3.86 -0.78 -9.44
C TYR A 154 3.74 0.20 -10.60
N SER A 155 2.52 0.72 -10.81
CA SER A 155 2.18 1.67 -11.86
C SER A 155 2.03 3.08 -11.30
N ALA A 156 2.76 4.04 -11.88
CA ALA A 156 2.60 5.47 -11.61
C ALA A 156 2.56 6.25 -12.92
N ARG A 157 2.30 7.56 -12.85
CA ARG A 157 2.32 8.41 -14.05
C ARG A 157 3.75 8.67 -14.52
N SER A 158 4.63 9.00 -13.60
CA SER A 158 6.04 9.27 -13.88
C SER A 158 6.95 8.65 -12.82
N TRP A 159 8.24 8.71 -13.05
CA TRP A 159 9.27 8.24 -12.12
C TRP A 159 9.26 8.99 -10.79
N GLU A 160 8.99 10.29 -10.82
CA GLU A 160 8.94 11.18 -9.65
C GLU A 160 7.70 10.93 -8.78
N GLU A 161 6.65 10.35 -9.36
CA GLU A 161 5.42 9.99 -8.64
C GLU A 161 5.47 8.59 -8.00
N LEU A 162 6.56 7.84 -8.15
CA LEU A 162 6.74 6.54 -7.51
C LEU A 162 7.03 6.73 -6.01
N ILE A 163 6.02 6.49 -5.18
CA ILE A 163 6.13 6.50 -3.72
C ILE A 163 7.02 5.33 -3.29
N TYR A 164 7.90 5.53 -2.30
CA TYR A 164 8.83 4.50 -1.79
C TYR A 164 9.79 3.92 -2.84
N ARG A 165 9.98 4.58 -3.96
CA ARG A 165 10.79 4.08 -5.09
C ARG A 165 12.16 3.56 -4.66
N ASP A 166 12.93 4.39 -3.96
CA ASP A 166 14.32 4.08 -3.61
C ASP A 166 14.38 2.94 -2.56
N GLU A 167 13.42 2.89 -1.63
CA GLU A 167 13.30 1.81 -0.67
C GLU A 167 12.94 0.49 -1.36
N LEU A 168 12.01 0.50 -2.31
CA LEU A 168 11.62 -0.68 -3.09
C LEU A 168 12.78 -1.21 -3.94
N ILE A 169 13.57 -0.33 -4.56
CA ILE A 169 14.78 -0.69 -5.29
C ILE A 169 15.82 -1.33 -4.35
N ALA A 170 15.98 -0.77 -3.15
CA ALA A 170 16.87 -1.33 -2.14
C ALA A 170 16.41 -2.73 -1.66
N PHE A 171 15.11 -2.96 -1.52
CA PHE A 171 14.61 -4.31 -1.22
C PHE A 171 14.92 -5.30 -2.34
N GLU A 172 14.72 -4.95 -3.61
CA GLU A 172 15.05 -5.83 -4.74
C GLU A 172 16.55 -6.15 -4.78
N ALA A 173 17.40 -5.17 -4.54
CA ALA A 173 18.85 -5.34 -4.55
C ALA A 173 19.37 -6.27 -3.43
N ASN A 174 18.66 -6.31 -2.28
CA ASN A 174 19.10 -7.06 -1.10
C ASN A 174 18.34 -8.39 -0.88
N ASP A 175 17.34 -8.69 -1.70
CA ASP A 175 16.55 -9.92 -1.57
C ASP A 175 16.26 -10.55 -2.93
N PRO A 176 16.97 -11.63 -3.31
CA PRO A 176 16.77 -12.28 -4.62
C PRO A 176 15.40 -12.94 -4.78
N THR A 177 14.62 -13.04 -3.70
CA THR A 177 13.24 -13.57 -3.74
C THR A 177 12.18 -12.48 -3.84
N PHE A 178 12.60 -11.20 -3.92
CA PHE A 178 11.74 -10.05 -4.21
C PHE A 178 12.04 -9.49 -5.59
N MET A 179 11.05 -9.48 -6.46
CA MET A 179 11.13 -8.89 -7.81
C MET A 179 10.27 -7.63 -7.88
N LEU A 180 10.81 -6.57 -8.48
CA LEU A 180 10.15 -5.28 -8.65
C LEU A 180 10.09 -4.89 -10.12
N ARG A 181 8.93 -4.46 -10.59
CA ARG A 181 8.75 -3.85 -11.91
C ARG A 181 7.92 -2.58 -11.77
N PHE A 182 8.46 -1.47 -12.21
CA PHE A 182 7.71 -0.22 -12.36
C PHE A 182 7.09 -0.12 -13.75
N THR A 183 5.94 0.55 -13.83
CA THR A 183 5.37 1.00 -15.09
C THR A 183 5.08 2.49 -15.00
N THR A 184 5.66 3.29 -15.89
CA THR A 184 5.42 4.74 -15.97
C THR A 184 4.57 5.06 -17.20
N THR A 185 3.42 5.71 -16.99
CA THR A 185 2.43 5.91 -18.06
C THR A 185 2.62 7.21 -18.85
N ARG A 186 3.47 8.13 -18.36
CA ARG A 186 3.72 9.47 -18.94
C ARG A 186 5.19 9.83 -19.01
N GLY A 187 6.08 8.87 -19.02
CA GLY A 187 7.52 9.12 -19.06
C GLY A 187 8.28 7.88 -19.50
N ALA A 188 9.55 8.05 -19.86
CA ALA A 188 10.42 6.94 -20.17
C ALA A 188 10.66 6.04 -18.94
N LYS A 189 10.94 4.77 -19.15
CA LYS A 189 11.46 3.89 -18.11
C LYS A 189 12.88 4.33 -17.70
N HIS A 190 13.21 4.18 -16.44
CA HIS A 190 14.52 4.54 -15.89
C HIS A 190 15.40 3.32 -15.63
N ARG A 191 14.83 2.11 -15.57
CA ARG A 191 15.57 0.84 -15.45
C ARG A 191 15.20 -0.06 -16.63
N ASP A 192 16.13 -0.83 -17.15
CA ASP A 192 15.89 -1.70 -18.32
C ASP A 192 14.81 -2.75 -18.07
N VAL A 193 14.63 -3.15 -16.80
CA VAL A 193 13.66 -4.14 -16.38
C VAL A 193 12.23 -3.58 -16.24
N ASP A 194 12.06 -2.25 -16.29
CA ASP A 194 10.80 -1.56 -16.13
C ASP A 194 10.08 -1.32 -17.48
N PHE A 195 8.87 -0.80 -17.42
CA PHE A 195 8.04 -0.54 -18.59
C PHE A 195 7.62 0.95 -18.63
N ASP A 196 7.50 1.50 -19.86
CA ASP A 196 7.12 2.88 -20.13
C ASP A 196 5.71 2.98 -20.73
N GLN A 197 4.79 2.18 -20.25
CA GLN A 197 3.40 2.14 -20.70
C GLN A 197 2.44 1.72 -19.59
N ARG A 198 1.13 1.83 -19.84
CA ARG A 198 0.12 1.33 -18.91
C ARG A 198 0.28 -0.16 -18.67
N LEU A 199 0.01 -0.57 -17.43
CA LEU A 199 -0.09 -1.98 -17.09
C LEU A 199 -1.32 -2.59 -17.79
N THR A 200 -1.04 -3.38 -18.82
CA THR A 200 -2.02 -4.13 -19.61
C THR A 200 -1.97 -5.61 -19.27
N GLU A 201 -2.97 -6.37 -19.72
CA GLU A 201 -2.97 -7.84 -19.60
C GLU A 201 -1.70 -8.46 -20.21
N MET A 202 -1.24 -7.95 -21.35
CA MET A 202 -0.01 -8.46 -22.00
C MET A 202 1.23 -8.20 -21.13
N LEU A 203 1.36 -7.00 -20.54
CA LEU A 203 2.46 -6.69 -19.63
C LEU A 203 2.42 -7.52 -18.36
N LEU A 204 1.22 -7.70 -17.78
CA LEU A 204 1.04 -8.56 -16.63
C LEU A 204 1.51 -9.99 -16.93
N ARG A 205 1.10 -10.54 -18.07
CA ARG A 205 1.55 -11.86 -18.53
C ARG A 205 3.06 -11.94 -18.71
N THR A 206 3.67 -10.93 -19.33
CA THR A 206 5.13 -10.85 -19.51
C THR A 206 5.85 -10.83 -18.17
N ALA A 207 5.39 -10.02 -17.22
CA ALA A 207 5.99 -9.93 -15.90
C ALA A 207 5.86 -11.25 -15.11
N LEU A 208 4.69 -11.89 -15.17
CA LEU A 208 4.46 -13.20 -14.54
C LEU A 208 5.34 -14.29 -15.16
N ALA A 209 5.51 -14.30 -16.48
CA ALA A 209 6.39 -15.24 -17.18
C ALA A 209 7.85 -15.06 -16.76
N HIS A 210 8.33 -13.82 -16.64
CA HIS A 210 9.68 -13.53 -16.14
C HIS A 210 9.88 -13.91 -14.68
N TRP A 211 8.86 -13.74 -13.86
CA TRP A 211 8.90 -14.13 -12.45
C TRP A 211 8.97 -15.65 -12.26
N GLY A 212 8.34 -16.40 -13.15
CA GLY A 212 8.41 -17.87 -13.17
C GLY A 212 7.73 -18.57 -11.99
N GLN A 213 6.89 -17.86 -11.22
CA GLN A 213 6.16 -18.38 -10.08
C GLN A 213 4.65 -18.39 -10.36
N THR A 214 3.94 -19.31 -9.70
CA THR A 214 2.47 -19.32 -9.71
C THR A 214 1.97 -18.61 -8.44
N ALA A 215 1.33 -17.43 -8.61
CA ALA A 215 0.82 -16.67 -7.49
C ALA A 215 -0.22 -17.47 -6.69
N GLN A 216 0.03 -17.63 -5.39
CA GLN A 216 -0.89 -18.25 -4.43
C GLN A 216 -1.79 -17.19 -3.77
N LEU A 217 -1.30 -15.98 -3.63
CA LEU A 217 -2.03 -14.81 -3.17
C LEU A 217 -1.73 -13.63 -4.08
N VAL A 218 -2.75 -12.84 -4.36
CA VAL A 218 -2.64 -11.59 -5.12
C VAL A 218 -3.29 -10.47 -4.33
N TYR A 219 -2.58 -9.34 -4.22
CA TYR A 219 -3.12 -8.11 -3.67
C TYR A 219 -3.07 -7.04 -4.74
N THR A 220 -4.22 -6.45 -5.06
CA THR A 220 -4.28 -5.33 -6.00
C THR A 220 -4.95 -4.14 -5.35
N CYS A 221 -4.29 -2.96 -5.43
CA CYS A 221 -4.83 -1.73 -4.87
C CYS A 221 -4.57 -0.56 -5.81
N GLY A 222 -5.58 0.31 -5.96
CA GLY A 222 -5.53 1.47 -6.84
C GLY A 222 -6.91 2.08 -7.06
N SER A 223 -7.03 2.94 -8.08
CA SER A 223 -8.33 3.48 -8.49
C SER A 223 -9.29 2.38 -8.95
N ASN A 224 -10.60 2.65 -8.91
CA ASN A 224 -11.62 1.69 -9.34
C ASN A 224 -11.30 1.10 -10.73
N ALA A 225 -11.02 1.96 -11.72
CA ALA A 225 -10.72 1.51 -13.08
C ALA A 225 -9.42 0.69 -13.16
N PHE A 226 -8.40 1.03 -12.37
CA PHE A 226 -7.16 0.26 -12.31
C PHE A 226 -7.41 -1.13 -11.76
N VAL A 227 -8.05 -1.23 -10.59
CA VAL A 227 -8.31 -2.52 -9.93
C VAL A 227 -9.19 -3.42 -10.81
N GLU A 228 -10.22 -2.87 -11.46
CA GLU A 228 -11.09 -3.61 -12.36
C GLU A 228 -10.33 -4.18 -13.57
N THR A 229 -9.48 -3.35 -14.20
CA THR A 229 -8.62 -3.80 -15.30
C THR A 229 -7.69 -4.93 -14.87
N ILE A 230 -7.02 -4.76 -13.72
CA ILE A 230 -6.05 -5.74 -13.23
C ILE A 230 -6.73 -7.03 -12.80
N THR A 231 -7.84 -6.97 -12.06
CA THR A 231 -8.55 -8.18 -11.62
C THR A 231 -9.08 -8.99 -12.80
N SER A 232 -9.63 -8.33 -13.82
CA SER A 232 -10.06 -9.00 -15.06
C SER A 232 -8.88 -9.67 -15.77
N ALA A 233 -7.74 -8.96 -15.92
CA ALA A 233 -6.55 -9.51 -16.54
C ALA A 233 -5.99 -10.72 -15.77
N LEU A 234 -6.00 -10.69 -14.44
CA LEU A 234 -5.56 -11.81 -13.59
C LEU A 234 -6.45 -13.05 -13.77
N VAL A 235 -7.76 -12.87 -13.82
CA VAL A 235 -8.71 -13.97 -14.08
C VAL A 235 -8.48 -14.56 -15.47
N HIS A 236 -8.26 -13.75 -16.50
CA HIS A 236 -7.90 -14.22 -17.84
C HIS A 236 -6.56 -15.00 -17.86
N GLN A 237 -5.65 -14.71 -16.93
CA GLN A 237 -4.41 -15.49 -16.72
C GLN A 237 -4.63 -16.76 -15.87
N SER A 238 -5.90 -17.17 -15.68
CA SER A 238 -6.29 -18.34 -14.89
C SER A 238 -5.88 -18.29 -13.42
N ILE A 239 -5.73 -17.10 -12.86
CA ILE A 239 -5.58 -16.92 -11.42
C ILE A 239 -6.97 -16.98 -10.79
N PRO A 240 -7.24 -17.93 -9.88
CA PRO A 240 -8.54 -18.06 -9.23
C PRO A 240 -8.95 -16.82 -8.48
N ALA A 241 -10.22 -16.39 -8.62
CA ALA A 241 -10.72 -15.16 -8.01
C ALA A 241 -10.59 -15.14 -6.47
N GLU A 242 -10.70 -16.29 -5.82
CA GLU A 242 -10.53 -16.46 -4.36
C GLU A 242 -9.10 -16.18 -3.87
N ARG A 243 -8.13 -16.16 -4.76
CA ARG A 243 -6.74 -15.77 -4.47
C ARG A 243 -6.50 -14.26 -4.62
N ILE A 244 -7.46 -13.53 -5.19
CA ILE A 244 -7.32 -12.10 -5.49
C ILE A 244 -8.00 -11.28 -4.39
N ARG A 245 -7.22 -10.49 -3.69
CA ARG A 245 -7.68 -9.51 -2.71
C ARG A 245 -7.53 -8.12 -3.30
N ALA A 246 -8.63 -7.41 -3.39
CA ALA A 246 -8.68 -6.12 -4.05
C ALA A 246 -9.15 -5.02 -3.10
N GLU A 247 -8.46 -3.90 -3.10
CA GLU A 247 -8.83 -2.68 -2.38
C GLU A 247 -8.85 -1.49 -3.34
N ARG A 248 -9.81 -0.60 -3.16
CA ARG A 248 -10.02 0.55 -4.05
C ARG A 248 -9.97 1.84 -3.25
N TYR A 249 -9.31 2.84 -3.81
CA TYR A 249 -9.37 4.20 -3.31
C TYR A 249 -9.93 5.14 -4.38
N GLY A 250 -10.42 6.30 -3.96
CA GLY A 250 -11.12 7.24 -4.81
C GLY A 250 -12.62 7.18 -4.55
N GLY A 251 -13.20 8.32 -4.24
CA GLY A 251 -14.57 8.45 -3.82
C GLY A 251 -15.55 7.80 -4.78
N THR A 252 -16.63 7.30 -4.21
CA THR A 252 -17.89 7.16 -4.94
C THR A 252 -18.31 8.54 -5.39
N SER A 253 -18.11 8.84 -6.67
CA SER A 253 -18.87 9.91 -7.34
C SER A 253 -20.32 9.53 -7.39
#